data_37ede3b47a7ec7a60afa1c5f4719d3e8
#
_entry.id   37ede3b47a7ec7a60afa1c5f4719d3e8
#
_cell.length_a   1.000
_cell.length_b   1.000
_cell.length_c   1.000
_cell.angle_alpha   90.00
_cell.angle_beta   90.00
_cell.angle_gamma   90.00
#
_symmetry.space_group_name_H-M   'P 1'
#
loop_
_entity.id
_entity.type
_entity.pdbx_description
1 polymer ?
#
loop_
_entity_poly.entity_id
_entity_poly.type
_entity_poly.pdbx_seq_one_letter_code
_entity_poly.pdbx_strand_id
1 'polypeptide(L)'
;MKNIEILDIIILGSGPAALCLAAELANQDLNIQCISTKSPYDKWSNTYGIWASELEELGLESLLSHRWSSTVSFFGNGLDKKGNLPTDHKYDYGLIDRESFQEALLKKCKGINWVNDKATEICTINKISQVVCESGLKLKSRLVIDASGHKSKFIKRPVSKKVAQQAAYGVVGKFSSPPVLKDQFVLMDYRSNHLTKKELSESPSFLYAMDLGN
;
A
#
# COMPACT_ATOMS: atom_id res chain seq x y z
N MET A 1 31.58 4.10 29.78
CA MET A 1 30.90 4.06 28.46
C MET A 1 29.57 3.38 28.67
N LYS A 2 28.43 4.03 28.37
CA LYS A 2 27.14 3.34 28.41
C LYS A 2 27.18 2.26 27.32
N ASN A 3 26.95 1.01 27.70
CA ASN A 3 26.76 -0.06 26.71
C ASN A 3 25.60 0.37 25.78
N ILE A 4 25.89 0.57 24.52
CA ILE A 4 24.83 0.84 23.54
C ILE A 4 24.12 -0.50 23.33
N GLU A 5 22.89 -0.57 23.79
CA GLU A 5 22.03 -1.72 23.59
C GLU A 5 21.85 -1.98 22.09
N ILE A 6 21.99 -3.23 21.67
CA ILE A 6 21.76 -3.64 20.27
C ILE A 6 20.34 -4.19 20.19
N LEU A 7 19.50 -3.51 19.45
CA LEU A 7 18.14 -3.94 19.15
C LEU A 7 18.17 -5.15 18.19
N ASP A 8 17.14 -5.97 18.22
CA ASP A 8 16.96 -6.99 17.21
C ASP A 8 16.54 -6.37 15.89
N ILE A 9 15.54 -5.50 15.91
CA ILE A 9 14.96 -4.91 14.70
C ILE A 9 14.71 -3.41 14.88
N ILE A 10 15.06 -2.63 13.86
CA ILE A 10 14.55 -1.26 13.67
C ILE A 10 13.64 -1.25 12.45
N ILE A 11 12.42 -0.73 12.61
CA ILE A 11 11.45 -0.53 11.53
C ILE A 11 11.36 0.98 11.24
N LEU A 12 11.57 1.37 9.98
CA LEU A 12 11.45 2.76 9.55
C LEU A 12 10.09 2.99 8.88
N GLY A 13 9.30 3.89 9.45
CA GLY A 13 7.96 4.24 8.94
C GLY A 13 6.84 3.97 9.95
N SER A 14 5.66 4.52 9.67
CA SER A 14 4.41 4.33 10.46
C SER A 14 3.19 4.11 9.56
N GLY A 15 3.42 3.76 8.29
CA GLY A 15 2.36 3.40 7.35
C GLY A 15 1.87 1.96 7.53
N PRO A 16 0.93 1.49 6.68
CA PRO A 16 0.37 0.14 6.78
C PRO A 16 1.42 -0.95 6.86
N ALA A 17 2.42 -0.94 5.99
CA ALA A 17 3.47 -1.95 5.97
C ALA A 17 4.28 -1.99 7.28
N ALA A 18 4.60 -0.82 7.85
CA ALA A 18 5.31 -0.73 9.13
C ALA A 18 4.44 -1.26 10.29
N LEU A 19 3.15 -0.88 10.33
CA LEU A 19 2.24 -1.34 11.37
C LEU A 19 1.94 -2.84 11.27
N CYS A 20 1.71 -3.37 10.07
CA CYS A 20 1.52 -4.81 9.89
C CYS A 20 2.73 -5.60 10.42
N LEU A 21 3.93 -5.20 10.03
CA LEU A 21 5.14 -5.86 10.49
C LEU A 21 5.33 -5.74 12.00
N ALA A 22 5.14 -4.54 12.55
CA ALA A 22 5.24 -4.31 14.00
C ALA A 22 4.20 -5.14 14.77
N ALA A 23 2.96 -5.25 14.26
CA ALA A 23 1.90 -6.03 14.87
C ALA A 23 2.20 -7.53 14.89
N GLU A 24 2.75 -8.09 13.81
CA GLU A 24 3.14 -9.51 13.74
C GLU A 24 4.33 -9.84 14.64
N LEU A 25 5.25 -8.90 14.82
CA LEU A 25 6.44 -9.08 15.63
C LEU A 25 6.24 -8.73 17.11
N ALA A 26 5.16 -8.02 17.47
CA ALA A 26 4.95 -7.50 18.83
C ALA A 26 4.86 -8.57 19.92
N ASN A 27 4.44 -9.79 19.58
CA ASN A 27 4.33 -10.91 20.52
C ASN A 27 5.57 -11.85 20.48
N GLN A 28 6.59 -11.50 19.73
CA GLN A 28 7.85 -12.23 19.69
C GLN A 28 8.78 -11.68 20.79
N ASP A 29 9.66 -12.52 21.29
CA ASP A 29 10.70 -12.11 22.25
C ASP A 29 11.83 -11.38 21.50
N LEU A 30 11.50 -10.20 20.96
CA LEU A 30 12.38 -9.36 20.18
C LEU A 30 12.36 -7.92 20.69
N ASN A 31 13.53 -7.31 20.79
CA ASN A 31 13.67 -5.89 21.13
C ASN A 31 13.54 -5.04 19.85
N ILE A 32 12.36 -4.43 19.66
CA ILE A 32 11.97 -3.73 18.43
C ILE A 32 11.81 -2.23 18.70
N GLN A 33 12.36 -1.42 17.80
CA GLN A 33 12.19 0.02 17.80
C GLN A 33 11.64 0.46 16.45
N CYS A 34 10.55 1.23 16.46
CA CYS A 34 10.05 1.90 15.27
C CYS A 34 10.48 3.37 15.24
N ILE A 35 10.82 3.90 14.06
CA ILE A 35 11.23 5.29 13.86
C ILE A 35 10.41 5.88 12.72
N SER A 36 9.71 6.98 12.97
CA SER A 36 8.94 7.69 11.94
C SER A 36 8.77 9.16 12.30
N THR A 37 8.68 10.01 11.27
CA THR A 37 8.34 11.43 11.43
C THR A 37 6.86 11.67 11.71
N LYS A 38 6.02 10.66 11.53
CA LYS A 38 4.59 10.70 11.80
C LYS A 38 4.26 9.73 12.93
N SER A 39 3.29 10.09 13.74
CA SER A 39 2.75 9.19 14.73
C SER A 39 2.11 7.96 14.07
N PRO A 40 2.23 6.75 14.64
CA PRO A 40 1.49 5.59 14.15
C PRO A 40 -0.03 5.75 14.30
N TYR A 41 -0.48 6.71 15.12
CA TYR A 41 -1.89 7.07 15.34
C TYR A 41 -2.41 8.12 14.33
N ASP A 42 -1.53 8.73 13.53
CA ASP A 42 -1.95 9.66 12.49
C ASP A 42 -2.78 8.93 11.44
N LYS A 43 -3.94 9.50 11.09
CA LYS A 43 -4.82 8.90 10.08
C LYS A 43 -4.13 8.77 8.74
N TRP A 44 -4.20 7.60 8.15
CA TRP A 44 -3.71 7.38 6.79
C TRP A 44 -4.60 8.11 5.78
N SER A 45 -3.99 8.78 4.82
CA SER A 45 -4.71 9.57 3.81
C SER A 45 -5.20 8.75 2.61
N ASN A 46 -4.52 7.64 2.31
CA ASN A 46 -4.79 6.83 1.12
C ASN A 46 -5.90 5.81 1.38
N THR A 47 -6.60 5.44 0.32
CA THR A 47 -7.44 4.24 0.29
C THR A 47 -6.57 3.04 -0.10
N TYR A 48 -6.94 1.87 0.39
CA TYR A 48 -6.22 0.63 0.13
C TYR A 48 -7.19 -0.43 -0.33
N GLY A 49 -6.87 -1.03 -1.46
CA GLY A 49 -7.58 -2.18 -1.96
C GLY A 49 -6.65 -3.39 -2.05
N ILE A 50 -7.20 -4.59 -1.97
CA ILE A 50 -6.46 -5.84 -1.90
C ILE A 50 -7.30 -6.97 -2.50
N TRP A 51 -6.65 -8.03 -2.95
CA TRP A 51 -7.38 -9.27 -3.21
C TRP A 51 -7.89 -9.83 -1.90
N ALA A 52 -9.19 -10.10 -1.81
CA ALA A 52 -9.85 -10.47 -0.55
C ALA A 52 -9.20 -11.71 0.10
N SER A 53 -8.76 -12.68 -0.70
CA SER A 53 -8.07 -13.88 -0.23
C SER A 53 -6.79 -13.58 0.57
N GLU A 54 -6.07 -12.49 0.26
CA GLU A 54 -4.86 -12.12 1.01
C GLU A 54 -5.19 -11.68 2.45
N LEU A 55 -6.33 -11.03 2.68
CA LEU A 55 -6.78 -10.72 4.05
C LEU A 55 -7.40 -11.93 4.75
N GLU A 56 -8.07 -12.82 4.01
CA GLU A 56 -8.62 -14.07 4.54
C GLU A 56 -7.49 -14.95 5.11
N GLU A 57 -6.37 -15.08 4.39
CA GLU A 57 -5.19 -15.81 4.86
C GLU A 57 -4.63 -15.26 6.19
N LEU A 58 -4.83 -13.97 6.45
CA LEU A 58 -4.42 -13.31 7.69
C LEU A 58 -5.51 -13.27 8.76
N GLY A 59 -6.73 -13.77 8.49
CA GLY A 59 -7.88 -13.68 9.38
C GLY A 59 -8.34 -12.24 9.62
N LEU A 60 -8.20 -11.38 8.61
CA LEU A 60 -8.51 -9.95 8.67
C LEU A 60 -9.61 -9.53 7.69
N GLU A 61 -10.36 -10.48 7.12
CA GLU A 61 -11.43 -10.24 6.16
C GLU A 61 -12.55 -9.36 6.69
N SER A 62 -12.79 -9.39 8.00
CA SER A 62 -13.76 -8.51 8.69
C SER A 62 -13.41 -7.03 8.63
N LEU A 63 -12.20 -6.69 8.20
CA LEU A 63 -11.70 -5.32 8.05
C LEU A 63 -11.89 -4.77 6.63
N LEU A 64 -12.60 -5.49 5.77
CA LEU A 64 -13.06 -4.96 4.48
C LEU A 64 -14.32 -4.11 4.69
N SER A 65 -14.29 -2.87 4.18
CA SER A 65 -15.47 -2.01 4.11
C SER A 65 -16.38 -2.37 2.93
N HIS A 66 -15.81 -2.95 1.88
CA HIS A 66 -16.53 -3.43 0.71
C HIS A 66 -15.80 -4.59 0.04
N ARG A 67 -16.56 -5.50 -0.59
CA ARG A 67 -16.02 -6.65 -1.32
C ARG A 67 -16.78 -6.79 -2.65
N TRP A 68 -16.06 -6.86 -3.74
CA TRP A 68 -16.59 -7.10 -5.08
C TRP A 68 -16.28 -8.54 -5.49
N SER A 69 -17.34 -9.31 -5.71
CA SER A 69 -17.22 -10.71 -6.13
C SER A 69 -17.03 -10.86 -7.65
N SER A 70 -17.21 -9.78 -8.40
CA SER A 70 -17.01 -9.74 -9.84
C SER A 70 -15.94 -8.72 -10.19
N THR A 71 -14.70 -9.18 -10.31
CA THR A 71 -13.57 -8.33 -10.73
C THR A 71 -13.20 -8.63 -12.17
N VAL A 72 -13.34 -7.63 -13.04
CA VAL A 72 -13.12 -7.79 -14.48
C VAL A 72 -12.22 -6.71 -15.05
N SER A 73 -11.60 -6.99 -16.19
CA SER A 73 -10.90 -6.00 -17.03
C SER A 73 -11.32 -6.17 -18.49
N PHE A 74 -11.22 -5.08 -19.24
CA PHE A 74 -11.43 -5.06 -20.69
C PHE A 74 -10.15 -4.60 -21.36
N PHE A 75 -9.45 -5.53 -22.03
CA PHE A 75 -8.18 -5.25 -22.71
C PHE A 75 -8.38 -4.94 -24.18
N GLY A 76 -9.36 -4.10 -24.51
CA GLY A 76 -9.71 -3.75 -25.89
C GLY A 76 -8.49 -3.35 -26.73
N ASN A 77 -8.43 -3.80 -27.97
CA ASN A 77 -7.39 -3.43 -28.92
C ASN A 77 -7.91 -2.57 -30.08
N GLY A 78 -9.11 -2.05 -29.98
CA GLY A 78 -9.77 -1.18 -30.97
C GLY A 78 -10.23 -1.87 -32.25
N LEU A 79 -9.74 -3.04 -32.57
CA LEU A 79 -10.00 -3.75 -33.82
C LEU A 79 -10.57 -5.15 -33.63
N ASP A 80 -10.37 -5.77 -32.50
CA ASP A 80 -10.82 -7.13 -32.21
C ASP A 80 -12.05 -7.13 -31.29
N LYS A 81 -13.13 -7.79 -31.75
CA LYS A 81 -14.35 -8.01 -30.94
C LYS A 81 -14.05 -8.76 -29.63
N LYS A 82 -13.00 -9.56 -29.57
CA LYS A 82 -12.57 -10.28 -28.36
C LYS A 82 -12.09 -9.34 -27.26
N GLY A 83 -11.48 -8.22 -27.60
CA GLY A 83 -11.05 -7.24 -26.63
C GLY A 83 -12.19 -6.50 -25.93
N ASN A 84 -13.43 -6.59 -26.44
CA ASN A 84 -14.61 -6.01 -25.82
C ASN A 84 -15.29 -6.95 -24.81
N LEU A 85 -14.86 -8.20 -24.74
CA LEU A 85 -15.36 -9.13 -23.72
C LEU A 85 -14.58 -8.96 -22.43
N PRO A 86 -15.26 -9.06 -21.27
CA PRO A 86 -14.57 -8.96 -20.00
C PRO A 86 -13.63 -10.15 -19.77
N THR A 87 -12.46 -9.86 -19.27
CA THR A 87 -11.57 -10.86 -18.66
C THR A 87 -11.90 -10.93 -17.19
N ASP A 88 -12.46 -12.03 -16.74
CA ASP A 88 -12.75 -12.29 -15.33
C ASP A 88 -11.47 -12.71 -14.61
N HIS A 89 -11.13 -11.99 -13.55
CA HIS A 89 -9.92 -12.25 -12.76
C HIS A 89 -10.06 -13.45 -11.80
N LYS A 90 -11.28 -13.97 -11.59
CA LYS A 90 -11.55 -15.11 -10.68
C LYS A 90 -11.23 -14.87 -9.20
N TYR A 91 -10.99 -13.63 -8.83
CA TYR A 91 -10.66 -13.21 -7.47
C TYR A 91 -11.59 -12.08 -7.04
N ASP A 92 -12.02 -12.14 -5.79
CA ASP A 92 -12.73 -11.03 -5.17
C ASP A 92 -11.74 -9.92 -4.82
N TYR A 93 -12.13 -8.68 -5.06
CA TYR A 93 -11.36 -7.52 -4.64
C TYR A 93 -12.03 -6.85 -3.45
N GLY A 94 -11.23 -6.37 -2.51
CA GLY A 94 -11.72 -5.75 -1.30
C GLY A 94 -11.21 -4.32 -1.12
N LEU A 95 -12.07 -3.46 -0.58
CA LEU A 95 -11.71 -2.15 -0.07
C LEU A 95 -11.50 -2.26 1.43
N ILE A 96 -10.31 -1.95 1.90
CA ILE A 96 -10.00 -2.01 3.33
C ILE A 96 -10.68 -0.85 4.06
N ASP A 97 -11.38 -1.14 5.16
CA ASP A 97 -11.74 -0.15 6.15
C ASP A 97 -10.45 0.35 6.82
N ARG A 98 -9.97 1.46 6.32
CA ARG A 98 -8.68 2.02 6.70
C ARG A 98 -8.58 2.33 8.20
N GLU A 99 -9.64 2.85 8.81
CA GLU A 99 -9.64 3.23 10.22
C GLU A 99 -9.67 1.97 11.10
N SER A 100 -10.58 1.06 10.84
CA SER A 100 -10.67 -0.22 11.56
C SER A 100 -9.40 -1.06 11.43
N PHE A 101 -8.79 -1.07 10.24
CA PHE A 101 -7.54 -1.77 9.99
C PHE A 101 -6.38 -1.18 10.80
N GLN A 102 -6.23 0.16 10.77
CA GLN A 102 -5.20 0.83 11.55
C GLN A 102 -5.37 0.58 13.05
N GLU A 103 -6.60 0.69 13.56
CA GLU A 103 -6.90 0.41 14.98
C GLU A 103 -6.59 -1.04 15.38
N ALA A 104 -6.95 -2.01 14.54
CA ALA A 104 -6.68 -3.42 14.79
C ALA A 104 -5.18 -3.69 14.91
N LEU A 105 -4.38 -3.10 14.00
CA LEU A 105 -2.92 -3.22 14.04
C LEU A 105 -2.32 -2.53 15.27
N LEU A 106 -2.78 -1.32 15.60
CA LEU A 106 -2.30 -0.58 16.77
C LEU A 106 -2.59 -1.33 18.08
N LYS A 107 -3.73 -2.01 18.17
CA LYS A 107 -4.05 -2.87 19.32
C LYS A 107 -3.04 -4.01 19.50
N LYS A 108 -2.56 -4.59 18.38
CA LYS A 108 -1.51 -5.63 18.39
C LYS A 108 -0.12 -5.06 18.69
N CYS A 109 0.15 -3.79 18.33
CA CYS A 109 1.45 -3.13 18.55
C CYS A 109 1.69 -2.68 20.00
N LYS A 110 0.90 -3.14 20.98
CA LYS A 110 1.11 -2.78 22.40
C LYS A 110 2.51 -3.22 22.84
N GLY A 111 3.27 -2.28 23.41
CA GLY A 111 4.65 -2.54 23.87
C GLY A 111 5.73 -2.22 22.83
N ILE A 112 5.37 -2.02 21.57
CA ILE A 112 6.31 -1.52 20.55
C ILE A 112 6.66 -0.05 20.85
N ASN A 113 7.94 0.24 20.89
CA ASN A 113 8.43 1.59 21.14
C ASN A 113 8.52 2.38 19.81
N TRP A 114 7.94 3.59 19.80
CA TRP A 114 7.88 4.49 18.65
C TRP A 114 8.69 5.75 18.92
N VAL A 115 9.70 6.01 18.10
CA VAL A 115 10.48 7.25 18.16
C VAL A 115 9.99 8.18 17.04
N ASN A 116 9.54 9.37 17.45
CA ASN A 116 9.21 10.43 16.49
C ASN A 116 10.48 11.13 16.06
N ASP A 117 11.09 10.63 14.99
CA ASP A 117 12.31 11.17 14.40
C ASP A 117 12.44 10.73 12.95
N LYS A 118 13.40 11.28 12.24
CA LYS A 118 13.69 10.96 10.85
C LYS A 118 15.03 10.27 10.72
N ALA A 119 15.04 9.02 10.31
CA ALA A 119 16.27 8.35 9.96
C ALA A 119 16.96 9.07 8.79
N THR A 120 18.23 9.40 8.96
CA THR A 120 19.01 10.15 7.98
C THR A 120 20.09 9.33 7.32
N GLU A 121 20.64 8.36 8.02
CA GLU A 121 21.72 7.50 7.55
C GLU A 121 21.57 6.09 8.11
N ILE A 122 21.97 5.09 7.33
CA ILE A 122 22.11 3.70 7.75
C ILE A 122 23.49 3.22 7.31
N CYS A 123 24.26 2.71 8.24
CA CYS A 123 25.56 2.11 7.99
C CYS A 123 25.63 0.73 8.65
N THR A 124 26.08 -0.28 7.93
CA THR A 124 26.20 -1.65 8.45
C THR A 124 27.68 -2.04 8.52
N ILE A 125 28.12 -2.40 9.72
CA ILE A 125 29.50 -2.84 9.99
C ILE A 125 29.41 -4.12 10.82
N ASN A 126 30.10 -5.16 10.42
CA ASN A 126 30.16 -6.45 11.11
C ASN A 126 28.77 -7.01 11.45
N LYS A 127 27.85 -6.97 10.49
CA LYS A 127 26.44 -7.45 10.60
C LYS A 127 25.58 -6.67 11.61
N ILE A 128 26.05 -5.54 12.12
CA ILE A 128 25.28 -4.62 12.95
C ILE A 128 25.04 -3.35 12.16
N SER A 129 23.80 -2.95 12.05
CA SER A 129 23.39 -1.71 11.40
C SER A 129 23.25 -0.60 12.44
N GLN A 130 23.79 0.57 12.13
CA GLN A 130 23.58 1.80 12.89
C GLN A 130 22.66 2.72 12.09
N VAL A 131 21.57 3.12 12.69
CA VAL A 131 20.67 4.16 12.17
C VAL A 131 21.00 5.46 12.88
N VAL A 132 21.21 6.53 12.12
CA VAL A 132 21.39 7.89 12.60
C VAL A 132 20.13 8.68 12.26
N CYS A 133 19.59 9.39 13.23
CA CYS A 133 18.41 10.23 13.09
C CYS A 133 18.76 11.71 13.02
N GLU A 134 17.81 12.52 12.54
CA GLU A 134 17.96 13.97 12.36
C GLU A 134 18.24 14.70 13.69
N SER A 135 17.67 14.21 14.79
CA SER A 135 17.95 14.71 16.16
C SER A 135 19.36 14.41 16.66
N GLY A 136 20.14 13.59 15.96
CA GLY A 136 21.43 13.07 16.40
C GLY A 136 21.34 11.75 17.19
N LEU A 137 20.13 11.22 17.42
CA LEU A 137 19.94 9.88 18.01
C LEU A 137 20.61 8.83 17.13
N LYS A 138 21.35 7.91 17.77
CA LYS A 138 22.01 6.78 17.12
C LYS A 138 21.56 5.49 17.75
N LEU A 139 20.98 4.61 16.95
CA LEU A 139 20.52 3.30 17.37
C LEU A 139 21.25 2.21 16.60
N LYS A 140 21.48 1.07 17.25
CA LYS A 140 22.10 -0.09 16.62
C LYS A 140 21.15 -1.27 16.64
N SER A 141 21.12 -2.03 15.55
CA SER A 141 20.29 -3.23 15.46
C SER A 141 20.93 -4.31 14.60
N ARG A 142 20.44 -5.53 14.76
CA ARG A 142 20.80 -6.68 13.91
C ARG A 142 20.15 -6.56 12.54
N LEU A 143 18.94 -6.00 12.47
CA LEU A 143 18.19 -5.83 11.24
C LEU A 143 17.55 -4.44 11.19
N VAL A 144 17.60 -3.78 10.04
CA VAL A 144 16.83 -2.58 9.74
C VAL A 144 15.89 -2.87 8.59
N ILE A 145 14.61 -2.58 8.78
CA ILE A 145 13.57 -2.77 7.76
C ILE A 145 13.06 -1.39 7.35
N ASP A 146 13.21 -1.08 6.08
CA ASP A 146 12.74 0.17 5.52
C ASP A 146 11.31 0.01 4.99
N ALA A 147 10.34 0.45 5.78
CA ALA A 147 8.92 0.55 5.47
C ALA A 147 8.47 2.02 5.31
N SER A 148 9.40 2.93 4.96
CA SER A 148 9.13 4.37 4.82
C SER A 148 8.39 4.75 3.53
N GLY A 149 8.08 3.77 2.66
CA GLY A 149 7.33 3.94 1.42
C GLY A 149 8.22 4.18 0.19
N HIS A 150 7.58 4.57 -0.92
CA HIS A 150 8.23 4.57 -2.24
C HIS A 150 9.35 5.64 -2.40
N LYS A 151 9.38 6.66 -1.56
CA LYS A 151 10.41 7.72 -1.58
C LYS A 151 11.59 7.44 -0.66
N SER A 152 11.82 6.18 -0.26
CA SER A 152 12.95 5.84 0.56
C SER A 152 14.27 6.31 -0.07
N LYS A 153 15.08 6.97 0.75
CA LYS A 153 16.43 7.42 0.37
C LYS A 153 17.51 6.37 0.62
N PHE A 154 17.17 5.30 1.32
CA PHE A 154 18.11 4.24 1.66
C PHE A 154 18.28 3.20 0.55
N ILE A 155 17.38 3.23 -0.44
CA ILE A 155 17.44 2.35 -1.61
C ILE A 155 18.20 3.06 -2.73
N LYS A 156 19.34 2.50 -3.13
CA LYS A 156 20.04 2.93 -4.33
C LYS A 156 19.22 2.52 -5.56
N ARG A 157 18.71 3.50 -6.28
CA ARG A 157 17.99 3.29 -7.54
C ARG A 157 18.88 3.69 -8.71
N PRO A 158 18.82 2.97 -9.83
CA PRO A 158 19.47 3.45 -11.05
C PRO A 158 18.91 4.83 -11.40
N VAL A 159 19.75 5.72 -11.89
CA VAL A 159 19.32 7.04 -12.33
C VAL A 159 18.42 6.85 -13.55
N SER A 160 17.12 6.81 -13.34
CA SER A 160 16.14 6.86 -14.41
C SER A 160 15.81 8.31 -14.72
N LYS A 161 15.96 8.69 -16.00
CA LYS A 161 15.60 10.04 -16.44
C LYS A 161 14.10 10.28 -16.50
N LYS A 162 13.30 9.21 -16.57
CA LYS A 162 11.83 9.27 -16.60
C LYS A 162 11.26 8.06 -15.82
N VAL A 163 10.39 8.33 -14.89
CA VAL A 163 9.62 7.30 -14.18
C VAL A 163 8.20 7.37 -14.71
N ALA A 164 7.66 6.22 -15.10
CA ALA A 164 6.25 6.13 -15.46
C ALA A 164 5.39 6.45 -14.24
N GLN A 165 4.34 7.23 -14.44
CA GLN A 165 3.40 7.63 -13.41
C GLN A 165 1.98 7.41 -13.91
N GLN A 166 1.09 7.06 -13.00
CA GLN A 166 -0.34 7.09 -13.24
C GLN A 166 -0.94 8.25 -12.46
N ALA A 167 -1.77 9.04 -13.13
CA ALA A 167 -2.63 10.02 -12.50
C ALA A 167 -4.07 9.52 -12.59
N ALA A 168 -4.83 9.62 -11.50
CA ALA A 168 -6.22 9.25 -11.48
C ALA A 168 -7.08 10.47 -11.11
N TYR A 169 -8.20 10.60 -11.81
CA TYR A 169 -9.28 11.51 -11.46
C TYR A 169 -10.57 10.69 -11.39
N GLY A 170 -11.36 10.87 -10.36
CA GLY A 170 -12.57 10.08 -10.16
C GLY A 170 -13.73 10.89 -9.59
N VAL A 171 -14.91 10.39 -9.83
CA VAL A 171 -16.17 10.91 -9.27
C VAL A 171 -16.82 9.78 -8.49
N VAL A 172 -17.17 10.06 -7.24
CA VAL A 172 -17.95 9.16 -6.39
C VAL A 172 -19.32 9.79 -6.17
N GLY A 173 -20.37 9.04 -6.47
CA GLY A 173 -21.73 9.55 -6.33
C GLY A 173 -22.80 8.57 -6.82
N LYS A 174 -24.04 9.00 -6.73
CA LYS A 174 -25.18 8.27 -7.31
C LYS A 174 -25.34 8.62 -8.77
N PHE A 175 -25.43 7.62 -9.61
CA PHE A 175 -25.63 7.77 -11.06
C PHE A 175 -27.06 7.40 -11.42
N SER A 176 -27.66 8.12 -12.38
CA SER A 176 -28.99 7.80 -12.92
C SER A 176 -29.02 6.44 -13.64
N SER A 177 -27.87 6.03 -14.17
CA SER A 177 -27.66 4.70 -14.73
C SER A 177 -26.35 4.16 -14.17
N PRO A 178 -26.33 3.00 -13.52
CA PRO A 178 -25.11 2.42 -12.96
C PRO A 178 -24.05 2.20 -14.06
N PRO A 179 -22.81 2.69 -13.89
CA PRO A 179 -21.75 2.52 -14.88
C PRO A 179 -21.19 1.09 -14.91
N VAL A 180 -21.47 0.30 -13.88
CA VAL A 180 -21.04 -1.09 -13.71
C VAL A 180 -22.20 -1.94 -13.18
N LEU A 181 -22.08 -3.24 -13.28
CA LEU A 181 -23.06 -4.16 -12.68
C LEU A 181 -22.97 -4.11 -11.15
N LYS A 182 -24.02 -4.56 -10.49
CA LYS A 182 -24.04 -4.70 -9.04
C LYS A 182 -22.91 -5.63 -8.60
N ASP A 183 -22.24 -5.27 -7.51
CA ASP A 183 -21.10 -5.98 -6.92
C ASP A 183 -19.94 -6.20 -7.90
N GLN A 184 -19.85 -5.38 -8.95
CA GLN A 184 -18.78 -5.44 -9.94
C GLN A 184 -17.72 -4.37 -9.70
N PHE A 185 -16.48 -4.80 -9.89
CA PHE A 185 -15.31 -3.95 -9.98
C PHE A 185 -14.64 -4.11 -11.35
N VAL A 186 -14.66 -3.04 -12.13
CA VAL A 186 -13.91 -2.93 -13.39
C VAL A 186 -12.53 -2.36 -13.06
N LEU A 187 -11.54 -3.27 -12.99
CA LEU A 187 -10.17 -2.92 -12.62
C LEU A 187 -9.46 -2.09 -13.69
N MET A 188 -9.67 -2.43 -14.96
CA MET A 188 -9.12 -1.68 -16.11
C MET A 188 -10.04 -1.86 -17.31
N ASP A 189 -10.52 -0.75 -17.85
CA ASP A 189 -11.26 -0.74 -19.10
C ASP A 189 -10.49 0.07 -20.14
N TYR A 190 -9.85 -0.64 -21.06
CA TYR A 190 -9.10 -0.07 -22.18
C TYR A 190 -9.90 -0.05 -23.48
N ARG A 191 -11.21 -0.28 -23.45
CA ARG A 191 -12.04 -0.20 -24.66
C ARG A 191 -11.95 1.18 -25.27
N SER A 192 -11.58 1.22 -26.53
CA SER A 192 -11.23 2.46 -27.24
C SER A 192 -12.08 2.72 -28.48
N ASN A 193 -13.19 1.97 -28.66
CA ASN A 193 -14.03 2.04 -29.85
C ASN A 193 -14.68 3.41 -30.09
N HIS A 194 -14.74 4.23 -29.05
CA HIS A 194 -15.28 5.58 -29.06
C HIS A 194 -14.23 6.67 -29.33
N LEU A 195 -12.94 6.30 -29.37
CA LEU A 195 -11.84 7.24 -29.54
C LEU A 195 -11.52 7.48 -31.02
N THR A 196 -11.13 8.70 -31.33
CA THR A 196 -10.62 9.09 -32.64
C THR A 196 -9.18 8.57 -32.85
N LYS A 197 -8.72 8.53 -34.11
CA LYS A 197 -7.33 8.15 -34.43
C LYS A 197 -6.29 9.03 -33.71
N LYS A 198 -6.60 10.31 -33.52
CA LYS A 198 -5.75 11.27 -32.81
C LYS A 198 -5.62 10.89 -31.32
N GLU A 199 -6.74 10.62 -30.65
CA GLU A 199 -6.77 10.22 -29.24
C GLU A 199 -6.07 8.87 -29.01
N LEU A 200 -6.20 7.93 -29.95
CA LEU A 200 -5.48 6.65 -29.90
C LEU A 200 -3.94 6.79 -30.03
N SER A 201 -3.44 7.93 -30.52
CA SER A 201 -1.99 8.19 -30.60
C SER A 201 -1.42 8.84 -29.33
N GLU A 202 -2.27 9.21 -28.38
CA GLU A 202 -1.88 9.78 -27.10
C GLU A 202 -1.48 8.69 -26.08
N SER A 203 -1.00 9.10 -24.91
CA SER A 203 -0.69 8.15 -23.83
C SER A 203 -1.94 7.38 -23.43
N PRO A 204 -1.87 6.06 -23.26
CA PRO A 204 -3.04 5.26 -22.96
C PRO A 204 -3.64 5.64 -21.61
N SER A 205 -4.98 5.71 -21.57
CA SER A 205 -5.77 5.85 -20.36
C SER A 205 -6.75 4.69 -20.25
N PHE A 206 -7.27 4.46 -19.06
CA PHE A 206 -8.28 3.44 -18.83
C PHE A 206 -9.31 3.94 -17.81
N LEU A 207 -10.50 3.39 -17.88
CA LEU A 207 -11.53 3.62 -16.88
C LEU A 207 -11.37 2.59 -15.76
N TYR A 208 -11.54 3.08 -14.55
CA TYR A 208 -11.58 2.32 -13.31
C TYR A 208 -12.94 2.58 -12.67
N ALA A 209 -13.75 1.57 -12.46
CA ALA A 209 -15.11 1.76 -11.98
C ALA A 209 -15.55 0.65 -11.03
N MET A 210 -16.26 1.03 -9.98
CA MET A 210 -16.71 0.10 -8.96
C MET A 210 -18.08 0.48 -8.43
N ASP A 211 -18.87 -0.52 -8.14
CA ASP A 211 -20.11 -0.35 -7.38
C ASP A 211 -19.78 -0.33 -5.89
N LEU A 212 -20.08 0.78 -5.22
CA LEU A 212 -19.89 0.92 -3.76
C LEU A 212 -21.17 0.63 -2.98
N GLY A 213 -22.19 0.16 -3.65
CA GLY A 213 -23.52 -0.02 -3.06
C GLY A 213 -24.28 1.31 -2.88
N ASN A 214 -25.43 1.26 -2.22
CA ASN A 214 -26.30 2.41 -1.99
C ASN A 214 -26.00 3.11 -0.65
#